data_c1dc07eefcd25a58d12528f62f1f71d0
#
_entry.id   c1dc07eefcd25a58d12528f62f1f71d0
#
_cell.length_a   1.000
_cell.length_b   1.000
_cell.length_c   1.000
_cell.angle_alpha   90.00
_cell.angle_beta   90.00
_cell.angle_gamma   90.00
#
_symmetry.space_group_name_H-M   'P 1'
#
loop_
_entity.id
_entity.type
_entity.pdbx_description
1 polymer ?
#
loop_
_entity_poly.entity_id
_entity_poly.type
_entity_poly.pdbx_seq_one_letter_code
_entity_poly.pdbx_strand_id
1 'polypeptide(L)'
;MCLVQSVGTMALARLGRCCRSLVREPVKGLLCGVVQPGSIEGCVGAKRHLLSEDIIRLQDFQKRKLDVRHLAEDGFEMVSQKLQKNEVILKDDLKLLLHLCQSAADMVVVKDAMYSYHAENQNTPQGDYNFGPIFMRQCYELGLEDMAASTLTDKNMRGFFKDTTSHNIVVDMLFSKGSYEEALKLLGDMKSRGIYFTKDTLTLAFGTCYKLNTPESYRICTSVIEEQQSKSSLIPRQAYCFAVALAINQNDIEKAEQWFSQIINTDSKLCQNLKVKLHHFYVLK
;
A
#
# COMPACT_ATOMS: atom_id res chain seq x y z
N MET A 1 -9.92 40.00 -28.11
CA MET A 1 -10.19 38.56 -28.03
C MET A 1 -8.91 37.82 -27.59
N CYS A 2 -8.42 38.05 -26.36
CA CYS A 2 -7.23 37.40 -25.82
C CYS A 2 -7.14 37.57 -24.28
N LEU A 3 -8.14 37.07 -23.52
CA LEU A 3 -8.09 37.13 -22.04
C LEU A 3 -8.78 35.94 -21.34
N VAL A 4 -9.21 34.90 -22.06
CA VAL A 4 -9.95 33.76 -21.44
C VAL A 4 -9.09 32.49 -21.26
N GLN A 5 -7.90 32.42 -21.87
CA GLN A 5 -7.09 31.17 -21.78
C GLN A 5 -6.12 31.06 -20.57
N SER A 6 -5.94 32.12 -19.78
CA SER A 6 -4.96 32.11 -18.68
C SER A 6 -5.53 31.64 -17.32
N VAL A 7 -6.83 31.59 -17.15
CA VAL A 7 -7.46 31.27 -15.85
C VAL A 7 -7.59 29.73 -15.64
N GLY A 8 -7.73 28.97 -16.72
CA GLY A 8 -7.89 27.51 -16.63
C GLY A 8 -6.64 26.75 -16.18
N THR A 9 -5.47 27.22 -16.58
CA THR A 9 -4.17 26.57 -16.26
C THR A 9 -3.71 26.80 -14.82
N MET A 10 -4.07 27.93 -14.23
CA MET A 10 -3.73 28.22 -12.83
C MET A 10 -4.57 27.39 -11.82
N ALA A 11 -5.82 27.07 -12.16
CA ALA A 11 -6.68 26.24 -11.31
C ALA A 11 -6.20 24.78 -11.22
N LEU A 12 -5.71 24.22 -12.33
CA LEU A 12 -5.15 22.85 -12.37
C LEU A 12 -3.83 22.74 -11.59
N ALA A 13 -2.98 23.77 -11.63
CA ALA A 13 -1.72 23.79 -10.87
C ALA A 13 -1.96 23.86 -9.34
N ARG A 14 -3.05 24.49 -8.89
CA ARG A 14 -3.43 24.53 -7.46
C ARG A 14 -3.99 23.19 -6.96
N LEU A 15 -4.58 22.38 -7.83
CA LEU A 15 -5.08 21.03 -7.49
C LEU A 15 -3.97 20.02 -7.22
N GLY A 16 -2.90 20.07 -8.00
CA GLY A 16 -1.71 19.27 -7.74
C GLY A 16 -1.07 19.57 -6.38
N ARG A 17 -1.24 20.79 -5.87
CA ARG A 17 -0.78 21.18 -4.53
C ARG A 17 -1.74 20.81 -3.40
N CYS A 18 -3.04 20.74 -3.66
CA CYS A 18 -4.01 20.37 -2.62
C CYS A 18 -3.99 18.88 -2.28
N CYS A 19 -3.70 18.01 -3.27
CA CYS A 19 -3.45 16.60 -3.02
C CYS A 19 -2.13 16.36 -2.26
N ARG A 20 -1.21 17.35 -2.25
CA ARG A 20 0.03 17.29 -1.45
C ARG A 20 -0.22 17.36 0.06
N SER A 21 -1.34 17.93 0.50
CA SER A 21 -1.70 18.05 1.93
C SER A 21 -2.46 16.85 2.48
N LEU A 22 -2.82 15.86 1.63
CA LEU A 22 -3.47 14.61 2.04
C LEU A 22 -2.52 13.61 2.71
N VAL A 23 -1.22 13.79 2.49
CA VAL A 23 -0.20 12.94 3.10
C VAL A 23 0.35 13.69 4.30
N ARG A 24 0.12 13.19 5.50
CA ARG A 24 0.73 13.70 6.74
C ARG A 24 2.24 13.79 6.54
N GLU A 25 2.84 14.93 6.83
CA GLU A 25 4.29 15.02 6.97
C GLU A 25 4.75 14.04 8.06
N PRO A 26 5.81 13.25 7.80
CA PRO A 26 6.42 12.46 8.87
C PRO A 26 6.98 13.42 9.91
N VAL A 27 6.61 13.22 11.16
CA VAL A 27 7.23 13.87 12.32
C VAL A 27 8.73 13.60 12.23
N LYS A 28 9.53 14.65 12.15
CA LYS A 28 10.98 14.57 12.17
C LYS A 28 11.44 13.98 13.50
N GLY A 29 11.71 12.68 13.51
CA GLY A 29 12.50 12.02 14.55
C GLY A 29 13.97 12.17 14.20
N LEU A 30 14.73 12.92 15.01
CA LEU A 30 16.17 13.06 14.95
C LEU A 30 16.84 11.69 14.97
N LEU A 31 17.59 11.37 13.92
CA LEU A 31 18.80 10.56 14.05
C LEU A 31 19.88 11.17 13.13
N CYS A 32 20.84 11.81 13.76
CA CYS A 32 22.02 12.38 13.17
C CYS A 32 22.96 11.27 12.72
N GLY A 33 23.06 11.09 11.41
CA GLY A 33 24.11 10.29 10.76
C GLY A 33 24.86 11.19 9.79
N VAL A 34 26.15 11.40 10.06
CA VAL A 34 27.10 12.19 9.28
C VAL A 34 27.10 11.75 7.82
N VAL A 35 26.69 12.62 6.91
CA VAL A 35 26.81 12.43 5.45
C VAL A 35 27.90 13.33 4.92
N GLN A 36 28.91 12.71 4.27
CA GLN A 36 29.94 13.41 3.51
C GLN A 36 29.35 14.03 2.23
N PRO A 37 29.88 15.18 1.76
CA PRO A 37 29.39 15.84 0.56
C PRO A 37 30.00 15.23 -0.70
N GLY A 38 29.17 14.67 -1.56
CA GLY A 38 29.58 14.21 -2.88
C GLY A 38 28.43 13.65 -3.72
N SER A 39 28.09 14.39 -4.78
CA SER A 39 27.19 14.10 -5.90
C SER A 39 25.73 14.54 -5.75
N ILE A 40 25.42 15.53 -6.56
CA ILE A 40 24.08 16.00 -6.91
C ILE A 40 23.47 14.96 -7.85
N GLU A 41 22.79 13.97 -7.31
CA GLU A 41 21.87 13.13 -8.06
C GLU A 41 20.42 13.50 -7.70
N GLY A 42 19.62 13.62 -8.77
CA GLY A 42 18.28 14.15 -8.87
C GLY A 42 17.39 14.05 -7.62
N CYS A 43 16.61 15.09 -7.38
CA CYS A 43 15.50 15.11 -6.43
C CYS A 43 14.62 13.86 -6.59
N VAL A 44 14.96 12.81 -5.87
CA VAL A 44 14.07 11.67 -5.66
C VAL A 44 12.90 12.21 -4.85
N GLY A 45 11.80 12.50 -5.51
CA GLY A 45 10.56 12.94 -4.85
C GLY A 45 10.23 11.94 -3.74
N ALA A 46 10.06 12.45 -2.51
CA ALA A 46 9.74 11.60 -1.37
C ALA A 46 8.61 10.63 -1.72
N LYS A 47 8.86 9.33 -1.62
CA LYS A 47 7.85 8.29 -1.81
C LYS A 47 6.70 8.55 -0.85
N ARG A 48 5.47 8.54 -1.34
CA ARG A 48 4.29 8.86 -0.54
C ARG A 48 3.46 7.61 -0.36
N HIS A 49 3.52 7.09 0.84
CA HIS A 49 2.71 5.97 1.27
C HIS A 49 1.32 6.43 1.72
N LEU A 50 0.30 5.63 1.46
CA LEU A 50 -1.07 5.86 1.94
C LEU A 50 -1.32 5.22 3.30
N LEU A 51 -0.62 4.12 3.59
CA LEU A 51 -0.69 3.46 4.88
C LEU A 51 0.11 4.24 5.94
N SER A 52 -0.45 4.31 7.14
CA SER A 52 0.27 4.84 8.29
C SER A 52 1.24 3.81 8.87
N GLU A 53 2.25 4.28 9.60
CA GLU A 53 3.19 3.43 10.33
C GLU A 53 2.48 2.45 11.30
N ASP A 54 1.37 2.90 11.90
CA ASP A 54 0.56 2.09 12.82
C ASP A 54 0.02 0.81 12.16
N ILE A 55 -0.21 0.82 10.84
CA ILE A 55 -0.72 -0.32 10.07
C ILE A 55 0.43 -1.22 9.64
N ILE A 56 1.49 -0.62 9.13
CA ILE A 56 2.68 -1.35 8.66
C ILE A 56 3.41 -1.98 9.84
N ARG A 57 3.46 -1.29 10.99
CA ARG A 57 4.16 -1.69 12.23
C ARG A 57 5.64 -2.02 11.97
N LEU A 58 6.29 -1.17 11.20
CA LEU A 58 7.69 -1.39 10.83
C LEU A 58 8.61 -1.26 12.04
N GLN A 59 8.35 -0.32 12.95
CA GLN A 59 9.14 -0.14 14.17
C GLN A 59 9.08 -1.37 15.09
N ASP A 60 7.88 -1.93 15.29
CA ASP A 60 7.72 -3.17 16.07
C ASP A 60 8.44 -4.35 15.40
N PHE A 61 8.45 -4.37 14.08
CA PHE A 61 9.15 -5.39 13.31
C PHE A 61 10.66 -5.24 13.44
N GLN A 62 11.21 -4.04 13.31
CA GLN A 62 12.64 -3.73 13.47
C GLN A 62 13.13 -4.07 14.88
N LYS A 63 12.35 -3.75 15.92
CA LYS A 63 12.68 -4.13 17.29
C LYS A 63 12.82 -5.65 17.44
N ARG A 64 11.85 -6.41 16.93
CA ARG A 64 11.92 -7.89 16.98
C ARG A 64 13.12 -8.44 16.21
N LYS A 65 13.49 -7.84 15.05
CA LYS A 65 14.71 -8.20 14.32
C LYS A 65 15.96 -8.05 15.18
N LEU A 66 16.07 -6.95 15.93
CA LEU A 66 17.20 -6.73 16.83
C LEU A 66 17.24 -7.76 17.95
N ASP A 67 16.10 -8.05 18.58
CA ASP A 67 16.01 -9.05 19.65
C ASP A 67 16.42 -10.44 19.15
N VAL A 68 15.96 -10.86 17.96
CA VAL A 68 16.32 -12.17 17.38
C VAL A 68 17.80 -12.21 16.99
N ARG A 69 18.36 -11.13 16.47
CA ARG A 69 19.79 -11.06 16.09
C ARG A 69 20.71 -11.28 17.30
N HIS A 70 20.38 -10.69 18.43
CA HIS A 70 21.14 -10.88 19.67
C HIS A 70 21.11 -12.32 20.20
N LEU A 71 20.07 -13.09 19.84
CA LEU A 71 19.88 -14.46 20.32
C LEU A 71 20.46 -15.53 19.37
N ALA A 72 20.64 -15.20 18.11
CA ALA A 72 20.97 -16.20 17.07
C ALA A 72 21.85 -15.62 15.94
N GLU A 73 23.08 -15.22 16.27
CA GLU A 73 24.02 -14.59 15.31
C GLU A 73 24.28 -15.47 14.06
N ASP A 74 24.48 -16.78 14.23
CA ASP A 74 24.79 -17.70 13.14
C ASP A 74 23.55 -18.37 12.51
N GLY A 75 22.36 -17.99 12.95
CA GLY A 75 21.12 -18.66 12.57
C GLY A 75 20.80 -18.57 11.07
N PHE A 76 21.13 -17.46 10.42
CA PHE A 76 20.89 -17.28 8.98
C PHE A 76 21.71 -18.25 8.15
N GLU A 77 23.00 -18.35 8.43
CA GLU A 77 23.92 -19.25 7.73
C GLU A 77 23.53 -20.72 7.92
N MET A 78 23.20 -21.10 9.15
CA MET A 78 22.78 -22.48 9.49
C MET A 78 21.55 -22.90 8.68
N VAL A 79 20.51 -22.05 8.56
CA VAL A 79 19.31 -22.37 7.81
C VAL A 79 19.56 -22.29 6.30
N SER A 80 20.41 -21.39 5.84
CA SER A 80 20.83 -21.32 4.43
C SER A 80 21.53 -22.60 3.99
N GLN A 81 22.38 -23.19 4.83
CA GLN A 81 23.02 -24.49 4.56
C GLN A 81 22.01 -25.64 4.49
N LYS A 82 20.98 -25.65 5.35
CA LYS A 82 19.88 -26.64 5.24
C LYS A 82 19.19 -26.55 3.88
N LEU A 83 18.88 -25.34 3.42
CA LEU A 83 18.24 -25.10 2.13
C LEU A 83 19.12 -25.62 0.97
N GLN A 84 20.44 -25.34 1.00
CA GLN A 84 21.38 -25.82 0.00
C GLN A 84 21.48 -27.37 -0.05
N LYS A 85 21.31 -28.03 1.10
CA LYS A 85 21.30 -29.50 1.20
C LYS A 85 19.93 -30.11 0.88
N ASN A 86 18.94 -29.32 0.51
CA ASN A 86 17.55 -29.73 0.33
C ASN A 86 16.96 -30.43 1.59
N GLU A 87 17.37 -30.00 2.76
CA GLU A 87 16.77 -30.45 4.02
C GLU A 87 15.41 -29.73 4.25
N VAL A 88 14.55 -30.37 5.02
CA VAL A 88 13.22 -29.83 5.36
C VAL A 88 13.38 -28.52 6.14
N ILE A 89 12.72 -27.47 5.65
CA ILE A 89 12.67 -26.18 6.33
C ILE A 89 11.50 -26.17 7.32
N LEU A 90 11.83 -26.05 8.59
CA LEU A 90 10.85 -25.99 9.67
C LEU A 90 10.28 -24.59 9.85
N LYS A 91 9.13 -24.51 10.52
CA LYS A 91 8.46 -23.24 10.86
C LYS A 91 9.40 -22.25 11.58
N ASP A 92 10.21 -22.73 12.50
CA ASP A 92 11.11 -21.89 13.27
C ASP A 92 12.35 -21.47 12.47
N ASP A 93 12.83 -22.33 11.55
CA ASP A 93 13.87 -21.98 10.59
C ASP A 93 13.42 -20.80 9.72
N LEU A 94 12.21 -20.86 9.16
CA LEU A 94 11.68 -19.78 8.32
C LEU A 94 11.45 -18.47 9.11
N LYS A 95 10.97 -18.56 10.36
CA LYS A 95 10.89 -17.39 11.25
C LYS A 95 12.25 -16.74 11.46
N LEU A 96 13.25 -17.57 11.71
CA LEU A 96 14.62 -17.12 11.97
C LEU A 96 15.18 -16.38 10.74
N LEU A 97 15.11 -16.98 9.56
CA LEU A 97 15.54 -16.36 8.30
C LEU A 97 14.89 -14.99 8.07
N LEU A 98 13.55 -14.92 8.22
CA LEU A 98 12.80 -13.69 8.02
C LEU A 98 13.20 -12.55 8.96
N HIS A 99 13.63 -12.85 10.20
CA HIS A 99 14.06 -11.83 11.15
C HIS A 99 15.53 -11.47 11.03
N LEU A 100 16.38 -12.39 10.56
CA LEU A 100 17.82 -12.17 10.40
C LEU A 100 18.20 -11.55 9.05
N CYS A 101 17.33 -11.62 8.06
CA CYS A 101 17.53 -11.04 6.73
C CYS A 101 17.85 -9.52 6.80
N GLN A 102 18.90 -9.09 6.09
CA GLN A 102 19.39 -7.70 6.10
C GLN A 102 19.52 -7.10 4.69
N SER A 103 19.61 -7.90 3.67
CA SER A 103 19.91 -7.49 2.30
C SER A 103 18.92 -8.04 1.28
N ALA A 104 18.92 -7.46 0.08
CA ALA A 104 18.20 -8.00 -1.05
C ALA A 104 18.67 -9.41 -1.46
N ALA A 105 19.95 -9.71 -1.28
CA ALA A 105 20.49 -11.04 -1.53
C ALA A 105 19.95 -12.08 -0.55
N ASP A 106 19.86 -11.71 0.75
CA ASP A 106 19.27 -12.58 1.77
C ASP A 106 17.80 -12.86 1.46
N MET A 107 17.08 -11.86 0.89
CA MET A 107 15.66 -12.01 0.53
C MET A 107 15.44 -13.06 -0.58
N VAL A 108 16.42 -13.31 -1.44
CA VAL A 108 16.35 -14.41 -2.40
C VAL A 108 16.35 -15.75 -1.66
N VAL A 109 17.26 -15.93 -0.71
CA VAL A 109 17.34 -17.15 0.12
C VAL A 109 16.07 -17.34 0.94
N VAL A 110 15.57 -16.27 1.56
CA VAL A 110 14.30 -16.27 2.32
C VAL A 110 13.12 -16.68 1.44
N LYS A 111 13.06 -16.15 0.22
CA LYS A 111 12.03 -16.48 -0.76
C LYS A 111 12.09 -17.99 -1.10
N ASP A 112 13.24 -18.51 -1.43
CA ASP A 112 13.42 -19.93 -1.78
C ASP A 112 13.03 -20.84 -0.61
N ALA A 113 13.46 -20.50 0.62
CA ALA A 113 13.05 -21.21 1.83
C ALA A 113 11.54 -21.18 2.06
N MET A 114 10.90 -20.05 1.76
CA MET A 114 9.44 -19.91 1.88
C MET A 114 8.69 -20.75 0.87
N TYR A 115 9.20 -20.86 -0.37
CA TYR A 115 8.62 -21.73 -1.39
C TYR A 115 8.76 -23.21 -1.02
N SER A 116 9.94 -23.63 -0.55
CA SER A 116 10.18 -24.99 -0.05
C SER A 116 9.25 -25.32 1.12
N TYR A 117 9.19 -24.43 2.11
CA TYR A 117 8.28 -24.59 3.25
C TYR A 117 6.82 -24.73 2.82
N HIS A 118 6.35 -23.90 1.88
CA HIS A 118 4.98 -23.96 1.40
C HIS A 118 4.69 -25.25 0.64
N ALA A 119 5.59 -25.69 -0.23
CA ALA A 119 5.44 -26.92 -1.01
C ALA A 119 5.30 -28.16 -0.10
N GLU A 120 6.08 -28.23 0.96
CA GLU A 120 6.06 -29.35 1.92
C GLU A 120 4.81 -29.33 2.82
N ASN A 121 4.26 -28.14 3.12
CA ASN A 121 3.19 -27.97 4.08
C ASN A 121 1.80 -27.70 3.43
N GLN A 122 1.64 -27.87 2.12
CA GLN A 122 0.37 -27.60 1.42
C GLN A 122 -0.82 -28.40 1.98
N ASN A 123 -0.58 -29.62 2.41
CA ASN A 123 -1.60 -30.55 2.92
C ASN A 123 -1.72 -30.54 4.45
N THR A 124 -0.88 -29.80 5.13
CA THR A 124 -0.91 -29.71 6.60
C THR A 124 -1.75 -28.49 7.00
N PRO A 125 -2.64 -28.57 7.99
CA PRO A 125 -3.32 -27.42 8.51
C PRO A 125 -2.28 -26.38 8.89
N GLN A 126 -2.26 -25.26 8.17
CA GLN A 126 -1.32 -24.18 8.47
C GLN A 126 -1.60 -23.73 9.92
N GLY A 127 -0.63 -23.92 10.79
CA GLY A 127 -0.73 -23.41 12.16
C GLY A 127 -0.90 -21.88 12.15
N ASP A 128 -1.35 -21.31 13.25
CA ASP A 128 -1.76 -19.91 13.42
C ASP A 128 -0.71 -18.83 13.07
N TYR A 129 0.47 -19.21 12.61
CA TYR A 129 1.53 -18.26 12.31
C TYR A 129 1.50 -17.81 10.85
N ASN A 130 1.27 -16.52 10.66
CA ASN A 130 1.20 -15.90 9.34
C ASN A 130 2.55 -15.27 8.96
N PHE A 131 3.25 -15.89 8.03
CA PHE A 131 4.55 -15.43 7.51
C PHE A 131 4.42 -14.27 6.53
N GLY A 132 3.28 -14.16 5.86
CA GLY A 132 3.04 -13.18 4.80
C GLY A 132 3.37 -11.75 5.22
N PRO A 133 2.80 -11.21 6.30
CA PRO A 133 3.07 -9.84 6.74
C PRO A 133 4.53 -9.57 7.09
N ILE A 134 5.26 -10.59 7.57
CA ILE A 134 6.67 -10.45 7.94
C ILE A 134 7.51 -10.32 6.66
N PHE A 135 7.29 -11.20 5.69
CA PHE A 135 7.96 -11.16 4.39
C PHE A 135 7.69 -9.83 3.67
N MET A 136 6.44 -9.37 3.65
CA MET A 136 6.07 -8.11 3.00
C MET A 136 6.67 -6.88 3.69
N ARG A 137 6.77 -6.88 5.04
CA ARG A 137 7.48 -5.82 5.77
C ARG A 137 8.96 -5.80 5.45
N GLN A 138 9.57 -6.96 5.28
CA GLN A 138 10.98 -7.04 4.88
C GLN A 138 11.18 -6.49 3.47
N CYS A 139 10.31 -6.85 2.52
CA CYS A 139 10.31 -6.26 1.18
C CYS A 139 10.11 -4.73 1.24
N TYR A 140 9.21 -4.26 2.09
CA TYR A 140 8.95 -2.83 2.28
C TYR A 140 10.19 -2.09 2.81
N GLU A 141 10.86 -2.64 3.83
CA GLU A 141 12.08 -2.08 4.43
C GLU A 141 13.22 -1.97 3.42
N LEU A 142 13.37 -2.98 2.56
CA LEU A 142 14.43 -3.08 1.57
C LEU A 142 14.07 -2.47 0.21
N GLY A 143 12.85 -1.97 0.01
CA GLY A 143 12.38 -1.38 -1.26
C GLY A 143 12.29 -2.39 -2.39
N LEU A 144 11.84 -3.63 -2.10
CA LEU A 144 11.76 -4.74 -3.06
C LEU A 144 10.32 -4.94 -3.56
N GLU A 145 9.73 -3.90 -4.16
CA GLU A 145 8.34 -3.87 -4.61
C GLU A 145 8.05 -4.99 -5.63
N ASP A 146 8.95 -5.20 -6.59
CA ASP A 146 8.77 -6.19 -7.65
C ASP A 146 8.82 -7.62 -7.10
N MET A 147 9.71 -7.88 -6.14
CA MET A 147 9.76 -9.18 -5.44
C MET A 147 8.48 -9.42 -4.64
N ALA A 148 8.01 -8.43 -3.91
CA ALA A 148 6.79 -8.52 -3.13
C ALA A 148 5.57 -8.82 -4.03
N ALA A 149 5.39 -8.06 -5.12
CA ALA A 149 4.28 -8.22 -6.04
C ALA A 149 4.33 -9.58 -6.78
N SER A 150 5.50 -9.97 -7.30
CA SER A 150 5.66 -11.25 -8.00
C SER A 150 5.42 -12.45 -7.09
N THR A 151 5.92 -12.41 -5.85
CA THR A 151 5.74 -13.51 -4.89
C THR A 151 4.29 -13.63 -4.44
N LEU A 152 3.60 -12.49 -4.22
CA LEU A 152 2.20 -12.47 -3.80
C LEU A 152 1.25 -13.02 -4.88
N THR A 153 1.57 -12.80 -6.15
CA THR A 153 0.76 -13.21 -7.30
C THR A 153 1.14 -14.57 -7.88
N ASP A 154 2.21 -15.18 -7.40
CA ASP A 154 2.69 -16.48 -7.87
C ASP A 154 1.65 -17.59 -7.60
N LYS A 155 1.39 -18.39 -8.65
CA LYS A 155 0.48 -19.54 -8.55
C LYS A 155 0.97 -20.60 -7.59
N ASN A 156 2.29 -20.79 -7.47
CA ASN A 156 2.92 -21.74 -6.57
C ASN A 156 2.75 -21.35 -5.09
N MET A 157 2.52 -20.06 -4.82
CA MET A 157 2.27 -19.54 -3.46
C MET A 157 0.78 -19.38 -3.15
N ARG A 158 -0.08 -19.98 -3.95
CA ARG A 158 -1.54 -19.90 -3.76
C ARG A 158 -1.94 -20.50 -2.41
N GLY A 159 -2.64 -19.71 -1.61
CA GLY A 159 -3.06 -20.12 -0.27
C GLY A 159 -2.05 -19.83 0.84
N PHE A 160 -0.85 -19.35 0.53
CA PHE A 160 0.12 -18.88 1.52
C PHE A 160 -0.26 -17.48 2.06
N PHE A 161 -0.55 -16.55 1.16
CA PHE A 161 -0.96 -15.19 1.50
C PHE A 161 -2.49 -15.10 1.55
N LYS A 162 -3.08 -15.32 2.73
CA LYS A 162 -4.55 -15.22 2.94
C LYS A 162 -4.96 -13.95 3.68
N ASP A 163 -4.00 -13.22 4.21
CA ASP A 163 -4.23 -12.07 5.05
C ASP A 163 -4.28 -10.76 4.25
N THR A 164 -5.12 -9.85 4.69
CA THR A 164 -5.27 -8.52 4.09
C THR A 164 -4.04 -7.64 4.29
N THR A 165 -3.29 -7.83 5.39
CA THR A 165 -2.11 -6.99 5.71
C THR A 165 -1.02 -7.14 4.66
N SER A 166 -0.69 -8.39 4.27
CA SER A 166 0.28 -8.67 3.21
C SER A 166 -0.08 -7.96 1.90
N HIS A 167 -1.34 -8.06 1.50
CA HIS A 167 -1.83 -7.43 0.26
C HIS A 167 -1.77 -5.90 0.36
N ASN A 168 -2.23 -5.32 1.47
CA ASN A 168 -2.22 -3.87 1.67
C ASN A 168 -0.80 -3.29 1.61
N ILE A 169 0.19 -3.97 2.20
CA ILE A 169 1.59 -3.53 2.15
C ILE A 169 2.07 -3.49 0.69
N VAL A 170 1.81 -4.54 -0.10
CA VAL A 170 2.24 -4.58 -1.49
C VAL A 170 1.52 -3.52 -2.34
N VAL A 171 0.21 -3.34 -2.14
CA VAL A 171 -0.56 -2.29 -2.84
C VAL A 171 0.01 -0.91 -2.52
N ASP A 172 0.38 -0.63 -1.25
CA ASP A 172 0.98 0.65 -0.85
C ASP A 172 2.38 0.86 -1.46
N MET A 173 3.19 -0.21 -1.55
CA MET A 173 4.49 -0.18 -2.23
C MET A 173 4.32 0.16 -3.71
N LEU A 174 3.42 -0.52 -4.42
CA LEU A 174 3.11 -0.25 -5.84
C LEU A 174 2.54 1.16 -6.04
N PHE A 175 1.66 1.60 -5.14
CA PHE A 175 1.14 2.97 -5.15
C PHE A 175 2.27 4.01 -5.02
N SER A 176 3.20 3.80 -4.09
CA SER A 176 4.33 4.70 -3.84
C SER A 176 5.35 4.71 -4.98
N LYS A 177 5.50 3.58 -5.68
CA LYS A 177 6.29 3.45 -6.90
C LYS A 177 5.63 4.16 -8.09
N GLY A 178 4.31 4.35 -8.06
CA GLY A 178 3.52 4.92 -9.17
C GLY A 178 2.93 3.86 -10.11
N SER A 179 3.07 2.57 -9.82
CA SER A 179 2.52 1.44 -10.58
C SER A 179 1.04 1.22 -10.24
N TYR A 180 0.20 2.24 -10.52
CA TYR A 180 -1.21 2.24 -10.10
C TYR A 180 -2.05 1.16 -10.79
N GLU A 181 -1.72 0.81 -12.03
CA GLU A 181 -2.42 -0.25 -12.77
C GLU A 181 -2.19 -1.62 -12.15
N GLU A 182 -0.94 -1.92 -11.76
CA GLU A 182 -0.59 -3.14 -11.06
C GLU A 182 -1.24 -3.20 -9.67
N ALA A 183 -1.25 -2.07 -8.95
CA ALA A 183 -1.94 -1.96 -7.68
C ALA A 183 -3.46 -2.24 -7.81
N LEU A 184 -4.10 -1.69 -8.85
CA LEU A 184 -5.52 -1.93 -9.09
C LEU A 184 -5.81 -3.38 -9.50
N LYS A 185 -4.94 -4.00 -10.30
CA LYS A 185 -5.02 -5.43 -10.66
C LYS A 185 -4.92 -6.31 -9.40
N LEU A 186 -3.97 -6.01 -8.52
CA LEU A 186 -3.81 -6.74 -7.27
C LEU A 186 -5.04 -6.63 -6.36
N LEU A 187 -5.67 -5.47 -6.28
CA LEU A 187 -6.93 -5.27 -5.55
C LEU A 187 -8.07 -6.08 -6.18
N GLY A 188 -8.12 -6.19 -7.50
CA GLY A 188 -9.04 -7.09 -8.22
C GLY A 188 -8.82 -8.56 -7.87
N ASP A 189 -7.56 -9.00 -7.81
CA ASP A 189 -7.19 -10.35 -7.39
C ASP A 189 -7.59 -10.64 -5.94
N MET A 190 -7.40 -9.69 -5.02
CA MET A 190 -7.89 -9.81 -3.63
C MET A 190 -9.39 -10.09 -3.60
N LYS A 191 -10.16 -9.30 -4.35
CA LYS A 191 -11.62 -9.45 -4.43
C LYS A 191 -12.01 -10.81 -5.00
N SER A 192 -11.36 -11.26 -6.07
CA SER A 192 -11.63 -12.55 -6.72
C SER A 192 -11.32 -13.75 -5.80
N ARG A 193 -10.35 -13.62 -4.92
CA ARG A 193 -9.96 -14.61 -3.91
C ARG A 193 -10.81 -14.56 -2.63
N GLY A 194 -11.76 -13.63 -2.53
CA GLY A 194 -12.58 -13.44 -1.34
C GLY A 194 -11.83 -12.86 -0.14
N ILE A 195 -10.69 -12.20 -0.37
CA ILE A 195 -9.94 -11.54 0.70
C ILE A 195 -10.70 -10.27 1.08
N TYR A 196 -10.98 -10.12 2.38
CA TYR A 196 -11.79 -9.04 2.91
C TYR A 196 -11.13 -7.68 2.75
N PHE A 197 -11.89 -6.68 2.29
CA PHE A 197 -11.45 -5.29 2.21
C PHE A 197 -11.61 -4.59 3.56
N THR A 198 -10.50 -4.24 4.17
CA THR A 198 -10.47 -3.41 5.38
C THR A 198 -10.62 -1.93 5.03
N LYS A 199 -10.73 -1.08 6.06
CA LYS A 199 -10.74 0.38 5.88
C LYS A 199 -9.50 0.89 5.12
N ASP A 200 -8.35 0.27 5.36
CA ASP A 200 -7.09 0.61 4.70
C ASP A 200 -7.08 0.17 3.25
N THR A 201 -7.58 -1.04 2.97
CA THR A 201 -7.75 -1.53 1.60
C THR A 201 -8.65 -0.60 0.78
N LEU A 202 -9.75 -0.10 1.38
CA LEU A 202 -10.64 0.87 0.71
C LEU A 202 -9.92 2.20 0.44
N THR A 203 -9.11 2.67 1.38
CA THR A 203 -8.31 3.89 1.19
C THR A 203 -7.29 3.73 0.07
N LEU A 204 -6.60 2.61 0.02
CA LEU A 204 -5.67 2.25 -1.06
C LEU A 204 -6.39 2.14 -2.41
N ALA A 205 -7.52 1.43 -2.46
CA ALA A 205 -8.30 1.22 -3.69
C ALA A 205 -8.77 2.56 -4.28
N PHE A 206 -9.38 3.42 -3.46
CA PHE A 206 -9.89 4.69 -3.94
C PHE A 206 -8.77 5.70 -4.25
N GLY A 207 -7.67 5.66 -3.47
CA GLY A 207 -6.48 6.42 -3.78
C GLY A 207 -5.86 6.02 -5.13
N THR A 208 -5.80 4.72 -5.41
CA THR A 208 -5.31 4.17 -6.68
C THR A 208 -6.22 4.56 -7.85
N CYS A 209 -7.55 4.40 -7.69
CA CYS A 209 -8.52 4.82 -8.70
C CYS A 209 -8.42 6.33 -9.00
N TYR A 210 -8.27 7.15 -7.96
CA TYR A 210 -8.08 8.60 -8.10
C TYR A 210 -6.80 8.97 -8.87
N LYS A 211 -5.71 8.22 -8.64
CA LYS A 211 -4.43 8.45 -9.34
C LYS A 211 -4.49 8.06 -10.81
N LEU A 212 -5.16 6.97 -11.12
CA LEU A 212 -5.40 6.52 -12.49
C LEU A 212 -6.31 7.49 -13.25
N ASN A 213 -7.35 7.97 -12.60
CA ASN A 213 -8.32 8.94 -13.15
C ASN A 213 -8.87 8.56 -14.53
N THR A 214 -9.14 7.28 -14.76
CA THR A 214 -9.73 6.75 -15.99
C THR A 214 -11.22 6.47 -15.81
N PRO A 215 -12.03 6.45 -16.90
CA PRO A 215 -13.43 6.01 -16.80
C PRO A 215 -13.60 4.61 -16.21
N GLU A 216 -12.63 3.72 -16.45
CA GLU A 216 -12.63 2.37 -15.89
C GLU A 216 -12.38 2.40 -14.38
N SER A 217 -11.35 3.12 -13.92
CA SER A 217 -11.07 3.26 -12.48
C SER A 217 -12.24 3.93 -11.75
N TYR A 218 -12.96 4.84 -12.42
CA TYR A 218 -14.17 5.45 -11.88
C TYR A 218 -15.31 4.43 -11.71
N ARG A 219 -15.55 3.57 -12.72
CA ARG A 219 -16.55 2.50 -12.62
C ARG A 219 -16.22 1.52 -11.49
N ILE A 220 -14.95 1.13 -11.35
CA ILE A 220 -14.49 0.26 -10.26
C ILE A 220 -14.74 0.92 -8.90
N CYS A 221 -14.36 2.19 -8.74
CA CYS A 221 -14.59 2.95 -7.51
C CYS A 221 -16.08 2.99 -7.15
N THR A 222 -16.96 3.31 -8.11
CA THR A 222 -18.42 3.33 -7.93
C THR A 222 -18.95 1.97 -7.49
N SER A 223 -18.57 0.90 -8.18
CA SER A 223 -19.00 -0.46 -7.85
C SER A 223 -18.58 -0.89 -6.45
N VAL A 224 -17.36 -0.52 -6.02
CA VAL A 224 -16.88 -0.83 -4.66
C VAL A 224 -17.67 -0.04 -3.61
N ILE A 225 -18.00 1.23 -3.85
CA ILE A 225 -18.82 2.02 -2.92
C ILE A 225 -20.21 1.40 -2.77
N GLU A 226 -20.88 1.09 -3.87
CA GLU A 226 -22.21 0.48 -3.89
C GLU A 226 -22.22 -0.87 -3.14
N GLU A 227 -21.19 -1.68 -3.35
CA GLU A 227 -21.03 -2.95 -2.63
C GLU A 227 -20.83 -2.74 -1.12
N GLN A 228 -20.00 -1.79 -0.70
CA GLN A 228 -19.78 -1.51 0.72
C GLN A 228 -21.04 -0.94 1.39
N GLN A 229 -21.76 -0.09 0.69
CA GLN A 229 -23.04 0.46 1.18
C GLN A 229 -24.12 -0.62 1.32
N SER A 230 -24.22 -1.54 0.35
CA SER A 230 -25.16 -2.67 0.45
C SER A 230 -24.89 -3.60 1.63
N LYS A 231 -23.61 -3.71 2.03
CA LYS A 231 -23.17 -4.46 3.22
C LYS A 231 -23.24 -3.68 4.51
N SER A 232 -23.73 -2.42 4.48
CA SER A 232 -23.70 -1.49 5.61
C SER A 232 -22.29 -1.34 6.22
N SER A 233 -21.26 -1.47 5.40
CA SER A 233 -19.86 -1.41 5.82
C SER A 233 -19.39 0.03 5.89
N LEU A 234 -18.59 0.35 6.91
CA LEU A 234 -18.10 1.72 7.11
C LEU A 234 -16.95 2.03 6.13
N ILE A 235 -17.18 2.98 5.23
CA ILE A 235 -16.13 3.52 4.35
C ILE A 235 -15.42 4.67 5.08
N PRO A 236 -14.07 4.65 5.18
CA PRO A 236 -13.34 5.71 5.88
C PRO A 236 -13.44 7.05 5.14
N ARG A 237 -13.41 8.14 5.92
CA ARG A 237 -13.45 9.52 5.39
C ARG A 237 -12.44 9.76 4.28
N GLN A 238 -11.20 9.29 4.46
CA GLN A 238 -10.13 9.47 3.47
C GLN A 238 -10.46 8.79 2.13
N ALA A 239 -11.04 7.60 2.18
CA ALA A 239 -11.51 6.88 1.00
C ALA A 239 -12.61 7.67 0.27
N TYR A 240 -13.63 8.17 1.00
CA TYR A 240 -14.64 9.04 0.40
C TYR A 240 -14.06 10.31 -0.22
N CYS A 241 -13.05 10.93 0.41
CA CYS A 241 -12.40 12.11 -0.17
C CYS A 241 -11.74 11.80 -1.53
N PHE A 242 -11.10 10.63 -1.69
CA PHE A 242 -10.58 10.22 -2.99
C PHE A 242 -11.69 9.96 -4.01
N ALA A 243 -12.78 9.30 -3.60
CA ALA A 243 -13.92 9.03 -4.47
C ALA A 243 -14.59 10.33 -4.96
N VAL A 244 -14.84 11.29 -4.05
CA VAL A 244 -15.39 12.61 -4.40
C VAL A 244 -14.46 13.34 -5.37
N ALA A 245 -13.15 13.36 -5.09
CA ALA A 245 -12.18 14.01 -5.97
C ALA A 245 -12.13 13.35 -7.36
N LEU A 246 -12.27 12.03 -7.43
CA LEU A 246 -12.35 11.29 -8.69
C LEU A 246 -13.63 11.61 -9.45
N ALA A 247 -14.80 11.64 -8.80
CA ALA A 247 -16.07 11.98 -9.42
C ALA A 247 -16.05 13.41 -10.00
N ILE A 248 -15.47 14.37 -9.26
CA ILE A 248 -15.26 15.74 -9.76
C ILE A 248 -14.37 15.72 -11.02
N ASN A 249 -13.29 14.94 -11.05
CA ASN A 249 -12.40 14.85 -12.21
C ASN A 249 -13.08 14.20 -13.42
N GLN A 250 -14.08 13.34 -13.19
CA GLN A 250 -14.89 12.70 -14.23
C GLN A 250 -16.15 13.52 -14.59
N ASN A 251 -16.28 14.74 -14.06
CA ASN A 251 -17.42 15.66 -14.25
C ASN A 251 -18.78 15.11 -13.77
N ASP A 252 -18.78 14.12 -12.90
CA ASP A 252 -19.99 13.59 -12.26
C ASP A 252 -20.22 14.28 -10.91
N ILE A 253 -20.79 15.49 -10.99
CA ILE A 253 -20.97 16.34 -9.81
C ILE A 253 -22.07 15.78 -8.90
N GLU A 254 -23.10 15.17 -9.46
CA GLU A 254 -24.21 14.59 -8.71
C GLU A 254 -23.71 13.47 -7.76
N LYS A 255 -22.93 12.53 -8.29
CA LYS A 255 -22.31 11.50 -7.45
C LYS A 255 -21.28 12.06 -6.48
N ALA A 256 -20.53 13.07 -6.89
CA ALA A 256 -19.56 13.72 -6.00
C ALA A 256 -20.25 14.31 -4.75
N GLU A 257 -21.41 14.96 -4.91
CA GLU A 257 -22.21 15.48 -3.79
C GLU A 257 -22.83 14.38 -2.94
N GLN A 258 -23.40 13.37 -3.59
CA GLN A 258 -23.95 12.22 -2.90
C GLN A 258 -22.90 11.56 -2.00
N TRP A 259 -21.68 11.36 -2.49
CA TRP A 259 -20.60 10.79 -1.69
C TRP A 259 -20.04 11.75 -0.65
N PHE A 260 -19.99 13.05 -0.96
CA PHE A 260 -19.56 14.06 0.01
C PHE A 260 -20.50 14.13 1.22
N SER A 261 -21.81 13.98 1.01
CA SER A 261 -22.82 13.97 2.08
C SER A 261 -22.67 12.78 3.05
N GLN A 262 -21.98 11.71 2.65
CA GLN A 262 -21.67 10.55 3.50
C GLN A 262 -20.49 10.79 4.46
N ILE A 263 -19.77 11.90 4.32
CA ILE A 263 -18.64 12.23 5.18
C ILE A 263 -19.15 12.85 6.48
N ILE A 264 -19.04 12.10 7.58
CA ILE A 264 -19.57 12.50 8.90
C ILE A 264 -18.87 13.75 9.47
N ASN A 265 -17.54 13.89 9.26
CA ASN A 265 -16.77 15.03 9.75
C ASN A 265 -16.04 15.71 8.60
N THR A 266 -16.45 16.93 8.28
CA THR A 266 -15.95 17.74 7.16
C THR A 266 -14.98 18.85 7.57
N ASP A 267 -14.53 18.92 8.85
CA ASP A 267 -13.68 20.00 9.37
C ASP A 267 -12.26 19.97 8.83
N SER A 268 -11.84 18.87 8.21
CA SER A 268 -10.49 18.77 7.65
C SER A 268 -10.32 19.72 6.46
N LYS A 269 -9.11 20.30 6.33
CA LYS A 269 -8.75 21.15 5.18
C LYS A 269 -9.05 20.49 3.83
N LEU A 270 -8.94 19.16 3.76
CA LEU A 270 -9.27 18.42 2.56
C LEU A 270 -10.74 18.47 2.23
N CYS A 271 -11.62 18.20 3.20
CA CYS A 271 -13.07 18.27 3.00
C CYS A 271 -13.50 19.69 2.65
N GLN A 272 -12.93 20.71 3.30
CA GLN A 272 -13.19 22.12 2.98
C GLN A 272 -12.80 22.44 1.53
N ASN A 273 -11.64 21.98 1.06
CA ASN A 273 -11.21 22.16 -0.33
C ASN A 273 -12.12 21.43 -1.32
N LEU A 274 -12.60 20.24 -1.00
CA LEU A 274 -13.56 19.51 -1.84
C LEU A 274 -14.91 20.24 -1.89
N LYS A 275 -15.38 20.76 -0.75
CA LYS A 275 -16.61 21.56 -0.68
C LYS A 275 -16.53 22.82 -1.55
N VAL A 276 -15.40 23.55 -1.48
CA VAL A 276 -15.19 24.74 -2.33
C VAL A 276 -15.20 24.36 -3.81
N LYS A 277 -14.60 23.22 -4.17
CA LYS A 277 -14.63 22.74 -5.57
C LYS A 277 -16.02 22.39 -6.04
N LEU A 278 -16.79 21.65 -5.24
CA LEU A 278 -18.17 21.33 -5.55
C LEU A 278 -19.00 22.62 -5.76
N HIS A 279 -18.87 23.59 -4.85
CA HIS A 279 -19.54 24.87 -4.96
C HIS A 279 -19.16 25.65 -6.23
N HIS A 280 -17.89 25.61 -6.64
CA HIS A 280 -17.42 26.31 -7.85
C HIS A 280 -18.08 25.79 -9.12
N PHE A 281 -18.40 24.50 -9.20
CA PHE A 281 -19.13 23.93 -10.34
C PHE A 281 -20.58 24.43 -10.45
N TYR A 282 -21.20 24.85 -9.36
CA TYR A 282 -22.56 25.43 -9.39
C TYR A 282 -22.57 26.90 -9.81
N VAL A 283 -21.51 27.63 -9.49
CA VAL A 283 -21.41 29.07 -9.83
C VAL A 283 -21.10 29.28 -11.32
N LEU A 284 -20.52 28.26 -11.97
CA LEU A 284 -20.12 28.30 -13.39
C LEU A 284 -21.17 27.69 -14.34
N LYS A 285 -22.28 27.14 -13.83
CA LYS A 285 -23.47 26.77 -14.61
C LYS A 285 -24.50 27.90 -14.58
#